data_1dd435411e63657860aa35ff08fc06cb
#
_entry.id   1dd435411e63657860aa35ff08fc06cb
#
_cell.length_a   1.000
_cell.length_b   1.000
_cell.length_c   1.000
_cell.angle_alpha   90.00
_cell.angle_beta   90.00
_cell.angle_gamma   90.00
#
_symmetry.space_group_name_H-M   'P 1'
#
loop_
_entity.id
_entity.type
_entity.pdbx_description
1 polymer ?
#
loop_
_entity_poly.entity_id
_entity_poly.type
_entity_poly.pdbx_seq_one_letter_code
_entity_poly.pdbx_strand_id
1 'polypeptide(L)'
;VDVDWFVEDDQTKYDLLIDKEKAAINGITADQITQTLTLAVEGMNVGLLHVPTEKEDTYINLRLPKADRSSLADIQRIKVIGDRGNLVPISELVQVRESRNDKSIYHKNLMPVVYVTADVAGAIESPVYAILGLNDKIEAMKLPEGYSLERFVASQPFLTDKYSMKWDGEWHITYEVFRDMGIAFAAVMVLIY
;
A
#
# COMPACT_ATOMS: atom_id res chain seq x y z
N VAL A 1 2.76 17.99 -17.69
CA VAL A 1 3.70 17.15 -16.93
C VAL A 1 2.99 16.75 -15.66
N ASP A 2 2.72 15.48 -15.52
CA ASP A 2 2.10 14.91 -14.32
C ASP A 2 3.21 14.30 -13.47
N VAL A 3 3.26 14.68 -12.19
CA VAL A 3 4.24 14.16 -11.23
C VAL A 3 3.45 13.47 -10.13
N ASP A 4 3.75 12.22 -9.90
CA ASP A 4 3.11 11.41 -8.87
C ASP A 4 4.15 10.70 -7.99
N TRP A 5 3.77 10.31 -6.80
CA TRP A 5 4.60 9.55 -5.88
C TRP A 5 3.81 8.41 -5.24
N PHE A 6 4.47 7.29 -5.03
CA PHE A 6 3.86 6.12 -4.42
C PHE A 6 3.89 6.22 -2.88
N VAL A 7 3.35 7.32 -2.36
CA VAL A 7 3.13 7.50 -0.92
C VAL A 7 1.66 7.86 -0.75
N GLU A 8 0.93 6.98 -0.12
CA GLU A 8 -0.49 7.16 0.16
C GLU A 8 -0.71 8.38 1.05
N ASP A 9 -1.81 9.10 0.83
CA ASP A 9 -2.24 10.16 1.73
C ASP A 9 -2.59 9.60 3.11
N ASP A 10 -2.52 10.45 4.13
CA ASP A 10 -2.89 10.07 5.49
C ASP A 10 -4.37 9.71 5.55
N GLN A 11 -4.66 8.45 5.84
CA GLN A 11 -6.02 7.95 5.99
C GLN A 11 -6.34 7.72 7.47
N THR A 12 -7.55 8.12 7.87
CA THR A 12 -8.05 7.88 9.22
C THR A 12 -8.40 6.41 9.39
N LYS A 13 -7.89 5.81 10.46
CA LYS A 13 -8.21 4.46 10.93
C LYS A 13 -8.92 4.54 12.27
N TYR A 14 -9.98 3.78 12.41
CA TYR A 14 -10.69 3.64 13.67
C TYR A 14 -10.39 2.28 14.31
N ASP A 15 -9.69 2.29 15.42
CA ASP A 15 -9.44 1.11 16.24
C ASP A 15 -10.59 0.94 17.24
N LEU A 16 -11.26 -0.20 17.19
CA LEU A 16 -12.32 -0.56 18.12
C LEU A 16 -11.71 -1.36 19.29
N LEU A 17 -11.46 -0.69 20.41
CA LEU A 17 -10.86 -1.30 21.60
C LEU A 17 -11.95 -1.93 22.46
N ILE A 18 -11.93 -3.25 22.58
CA ILE A 18 -12.94 -3.99 23.34
C ILE A 18 -12.74 -3.77 24.85
N ASP A 19 -13.80 -3.32 25.53
CA ASP A 19 -13.88 -3.26 26.98
C ASP A 19 -14.24 -4.67 27.51
N LYS A 20 -13.20 -5.40 27.92
CA LYS A 20 -13.33 -6.79 28.34
C LYS A 20 -14.20 -6.95 29.60
N GLU A 21 -14.21 -5.95 30.48
CA GLU A 21 -15.01 -6.00 31.72
C GLU A 21 -16.49 -5.85 31.38
N LYS A 22 -16.86 -4.88 30.57
CA LYS A 22 -18.25 -4.72 30.10
C LYS A 22 -18.73 -5.90 29.27
N ALA A 23 -17.88 -6.44 28.39
CA ALA A 23 -18.21 -7.63 27.64
C ALA A 23 -18.50 -8.82 28.56
N ALA A 24 -17.64 -9.07 29.55
CA ALA A 24 -17.81 -10.17 30.50
C ALA A 24 -19.09 -10.03 31.37
N ILE A 25 -19.42 -8.83 31.85
CA ILE A 25 -20.64 -8.57 32.61
C ILE A 25 -21.89 -8.90 31.79
N ASN A 26 -21.85 -8.69 30.49
CA ASN A 26 -22.94 -9.00 29.57
C ASN A 26 -22.92 -10.43 29.03
N GLY A 27 -21.98 -11.28 29.45
CA GLY A 27 -21.80 -12.63 28.94
C GLY A 27 -21.40 -12.66 27.47
N ILE A 28 -20.57 -11.69 27.02
CA ILE A 28 -20.12 -11.55 25.62
C ILE A 28 -18.61 -11.73 25.59
N THR A 29 -18.12 -12.54 24.67
CA THR A 29 -16.69 -12.73 24.44
C THR A 29 -16.16 -11.77 23.38
N ALA A 30 -14.84 -11.51 23.40
CA ALA A 30 -14.19 -10.71 22.37
C ALA A 30 -14.37 -11.34 20.98
N ASP A 31 -14.34 -12.66 20.90
CA ASP A 31 -14.53 -13.38 19.63
C ASP A 31 -15.93 -13.19 19.06
N GLN A 32 -16.97 -13.20 19.91
CA GLN A 32 -18.34 -12.90 19.46
C GLN A 32 -18.47 -11.49 18.89
N ILE A 33 -17.83 -10.51 19.52
CA ILE A 33 -17.79 -9.12 19.01
C ILE A 33 -17.11 -9.09 17.65
N THR A 34 -15.93 -9.70 17.55
CA THR A 34 -15.14 -9.71 16.30
C THR A 34 -15.89 -10.42 15.17
N GLN A 35 -16.45 -11.61 15.44
CA GLN A 35 -17.23 -12.37 14.45
C GLN A 35 -18.47 -11.59 14.00
N THR A 36 -19.17 -10.93 14.92
CA THR A 36 -20.34 -10.11 14.57
C THR A 36 -19.95 -8.94 13.67
N LEU A 37 -18.84 -8.26 13.97
CA LEU A 37 -18.32 -7.17 13.14
C LEU A 37 -17.86 -7.66 11.77
N THR A 38 -17.13 -8.77 11.71
CA THR A 38 -16.70 -9.38 10.43
C THR A 38 -17.90 -9.75 9.58
N LEU A 39 -18.89 -10.44 10.16
CA LEU A 39 -20.12 -10.78 9.46
C LEU A 39 -20.85 -9.55 8.94
N ALA A 40 -20.97 -8.52 9.75
CA ALA A 40 -21.70 -7.31 9.40
C ALA A 40 -21.01 -6.47 8.33
N VAL A 41 -19.68 -6.30 8.40
CA VAL A 41 -18.90 -5.37 7.58
C VAL A 41 -18.31 -6.05 6.35
N GLU A 42 -17.58 -7.14 6.52
CA GLU A 42 -16.91 -7.88 5.44
C GLU A 42 -17.85 -8.88 4.79
N GLY A 43 -18.67 -9.52 5.61
CA GLY A 43 -19.51 -10.65 5.24
C GLY A 43 -18.82 -11.99 5.47
N MET A 44 -19.62 -13.02 5.56
CA MET A 44 -19.17 -14.40 5.71
C MET A 44 -19.88 -15.31 4.72
N ASN A 45 -19.17 -16.29 4.21
CA ASN A 45 -19.77 -17.37 3.41
C ASN A 45 -20.48 -18.34 4.36
N VAL A 46 -21.80 -18.30 4.37
CA VAL A 46 -22.64 -19.08 5.30
C VAL A 46 -23.18 -20.37 4.69
N GLY A 47 -22.99 -20.56 3.41
CA GLY A 47 -23.45 -21.78 2.72
C GLY A 47 -22.98 -21.83 1.28
N LEU A 48 -23.25 -22.97 0.65
CA LEU A 48 -22.98 -23.24 -0.76
C LEU A 48 -24.30 -23.36 -1.50
N LEU A 49 -24.42 -22.66 -2.63
CA LEU A 49 -25.52 -22.82 -3.57
C LEU A 49 -25.09 -23.77 -4.69
N HIS A 50 -25.75 -24.92 -4.78
CA HIS A 50 -25.52 -25.86 -5.88
C HIS A 50 -26.22 -25.39 -7.15
N VAL A 51 -25.45 -24.84 -8.08
CA VAL A 51 -25.95 -24.44 -9.40
C VAL A 51 -25.46 -25.46 -10.43
N PRO A 52 -26.35 -26.26 -11.04
CA PRO A 52 -25.95 -27.38 -11.93
C PRO A 52 -25.16 -26.95 -13.17
N THR A 53 -25.26 -25.68 -13.57
CA THR A 53 -24.59 -25.13 -14.76
C THR A 53 -23.22 -24.52 -14.47
N GLU A 54 -22.90 -24.30 -13.18
CA GLU A 54 -21.63 -23.69 -12.78
C GLU A 54 -20.57 -24.76 -12.52
N LYS A 55 -19.35 -24.50 -12.94
CA LYS A 55 -18.19 -25.37 -12.69
C LYS A 55 -17.52 -25.11 -11.34
N GLU A 56 -17.69 -23.91 -10.82
CA GLU A 56 -17.10 -23.46 -9.56
C GLU A 56 -18.17 -23.33 -8.48
N ASP A 57 -17.75 -23.47 -7.24
CA ASP A 57 -18.63 -23.34 -6.09
C ASP A 57 -19.20 -21.92 -5.95
N THR A 58 -20.52 -21.80 -5.89
CA THR A 58 -21.21 -20.53 -5.69
C THR A 58 -21.55 -20.37 -4.20
N TYR A 59 -20.85 -19.46 -3.53
CA TYR A 59 -21.03 -19.22 -2.10
C TYR A 59 -22.15 -18.22 -1.82
N ILE A 60 -22.92 -18.50 -0.76
CA ILE A 60 -23.89 -17.56 -0.19
C ILE A 60 -23.15 -16.68 0.80
N ASN A 61 -22.92 -15.40 0.44
CA ASN A 61 -22.29 -14.43 1.30
C ASN A 61 -23.34 -13.60 2.05
N LEU A 62 -23.27 -13.64 3.38
CA LEU A 62 -24.15 -12.87 4.27
C LEU A 62 -23.40 -11.66 4.83
N ARG A 63 -23.95 -10.47 4.65
CA ARG A 63 -23.44 -9.22 5.23
C ARG A 63 -24.54 -8.16 5.33
N LEU A 64 -24.33 -7.11 6.12
CA LEU A 64 -25.24 -5.98 6.15
C LEU A 64 -25.24 -5.19 4.83
N PRO A 65 -26.37 -4.58 4.46
CA PRO A 65 -26.43 -3.64 3.36
C PRO A 65 -25.42 -2.48 3.54
N LYS A 66 -24.94 -1.91 2.45
CA LYS A 66 -23.96 -0.81 2.49
C LYS A 66 -24.46 0.39 3.31
N ALA A 67 -25.75 0.68 3.26
CA ALA A 67 -26.36 1.78 4.01
C ALA A 67 -26.25 1.62 5.53
N ASP A 68 -26.20 0.36 6.03
CA ASP A 68 -26.19 0.06 7.45
C ASP A 68 -24.78 -0.26 8.01
N ARG A 69 -23.74 -0.11 7.22
CA ARG A 69 -22.34 -0.38 7.59
C ARG A 69 -21.32 0.64 7.06
N SER A 70 -21.78 1.76 6.49
CA SER A 70 -20.91 2.73 5.82
C SER A 70 -20.32 3.79 6.75
N SER A 71 -20.84 3.93 7.96
CA SER A 71 -20.35 4.89 8.94
C SER A 71 -20.01 4.22 10.27
N LEU A 72 -19.12 4.87 11.04
CA LEU A 72 -18.80 4.43 12.39
C LEU A 72 -20.07 4.36 13.28
N ALA A 73 -20.99 5.30 13.11
CA ALA A 73 -22.25 5.31 13.86
C ALA A 73 -23.14 4.12 13.53
N ASP A 74 -23.13 3.63 12.30
CA ASP A 74 -23.87 2.43 11.92
C ASP A 74 -23.26 1.19 12.56
N ILE A 75 -21.94 1.06 12.51
CA ILE A 75 -21.20 -0.04 13.14
C ILE A 75 -21.43 -0.08 14.65
N GLN A 76 -21.44 1.06 15.31
CA GLN A 76 -21.69 1.15 16.76
C GLN A 76 -23.10 0.73 17.18
N ARG A 77 -24.09 0.79 16.28
CA ARG A 77 -25.48 0.37 16.52
C ARG A 77 -25.70 -1.14 16.34
N ILE A 78 -24.76 -1.86 15.75
CA ILE A 78 -24.83 -3.32 15.63
C ILE A 78 -24.88 -3.92 17.04
N LYS A 79 -25.73 -4.93 17.20
CA LYS A 79 -25.97 -5.57 18.51
C LYS A 79 -25.37 -6.96 18.53
N VAL A 80 -24.75 -7.30 19.66
CA VAL A 80 -24.23 -8.63 19.96
C VAL A 80 -25.16 -9.29 20.99
N ILE A 81 -25.37 -10.58 20.87
CA ILE A 81 -26.22 -11.37 21.79
C ILE A 81 -25.34 -11.87 22.91
N GLY A 82 -25.67 -11.53 24.14
CA GLY A 82 -25.05 -12.10 25.35
C GLY A 82 -25.66 -13.44 25.75
N ASP A 83 -25.00 -14.13 26.68
CA ASP A 83 -25.38 -15.48 27.14
C ASP A 83 -26.82 -15.57 27.69
N ARG A 84 -27.37 -14.45 28.17
CA ARG A 84 -28.73 -14.39 28.71
C ARG A 84 -29.78 -13.98 27.66
N GLY A 85 -29.38 -13.89 26.38
CA GLY A 85 -30.22 -13.44 25.27
C GLY A 85 -30.45 -11.94 25.22
N ASN A 86 -29.72 -11.14 26.02
CA ASN A 86 -29.70 -9.67 25.97
C ASN A 86 -28.98 -9.20 24.73
N LEU A 87 -29.51 -8.17 24.07
CA LEU A 87 -28.91 -7.54 22.91
C LEU A 87 -28.17 -6.29 23.38
N VAL A 88 -26.85 -6.29 23.24
CA VAL A 88 -25.96 -5.18 23.65
C VAL A 88 -25.35 -4.53 22.40
N PRO A 89 -25.50 -3.21 22.22
CA PRO A 89 -24.92 -2.53 21.10
C PRO A 89 -23.38 -2.47 21.23
N ILE A 90 -22.70 -2.50 20.09
CA ILE A 90 -21.22 -2.43 20.03
C ILE A 90 -20.70 -1.17 20.73
N SER A 91 -21.43 -0.05 20.66
CA SER A 91 -21.05 1.20 21.33
C SER A 91 -20.87 1.09 22.85
N GLU A 92 -21.51 0.11 23.51
CA GLU A 92 -21.33 -0.14 24.94
C GLU A 92 -20.14 -1.05 25.23
N LEU A 93 -19.71 -1.84 24.26
CA LEU A 93 -18.67 -2.87 24.39
C LEU A 93 -17.31 -2.44 23.91
N VAL A 94 -17.21 -1.33 23.14
CA VAL A 94 -15.94 -0.86 22.58
C VAL A 94 -15.73 0.62 22.81
N GLN A 95 -14.45 1.01 22.93
CA GLN A 95 -14.00 2.39 22.82
C GLN A 95 -13.40 2.61 21.43
N VAL A 96 -13.80 3.68 20.78
CA VAL A 96 -13.25 4.05 19.48
C VAL A 96 -12.03 4.94 19.68
N ARG A 97 -10.92 4.54 19.08
CA ARG A 97 -9.70 5.36 19.02
C ARG A 97 -9.41 5.68 17.56
N GLU A 98 -9.31 6.96 17.26
CA GLU A 98 -8.86 7.43 15.97
C GLU A 98 -7.32 7.36 15.90
N SER A 99 -6.82 6.80 14.83
CA SER A 99 -5.40 6.69 14.53
C SER A 99 -5.17 6.91 13.03
N ARG A 100 -3.92 6.99 12.61
CA ARG A 100 -3.57 7.01 11.19
C ARG A 100 -3.39 5.58 10.71
N ASN A 101 -3.83 5.33 9.49
CA ASN A 101 -3.56 4.05 8.83
C ASN A 101 -2.07 3.96 8.49
N ASP A 102 -1.50 2.76 8.66
CA ASP A 102 -0.13 2.50 8.26
C ASP A 102 -0.03 2.56 6.74
N LYS A 103 0.96 3.29 6.25
CA LYS A 103 1.21 3.42 4.80
C LYS A 103 1.92 2.19 4.28
N SER A 104 1.69 1.87 3.01
CA SER A 104 2.40 0.79 2.34
C SER A 104 3.89 1.10 2.22
N ILE A 105 4.74 0.12 2.53
CA ILE A 105 6.19 0.22 2.36
C ILE A 105 6.58 -0.59 1.14
N TYR A 106 6.89 0.11 0.05
CA TYR A 106 7.35 -0.53 -1.18
C TYR A 106 8.80 -0.99 -1.05
N HIS A 107 9.09 -2.15 -1.60
CA HIS A 107 10.45 -2.68 -1.64
C HIS A 107 10.85 -3.01 -3.07
N LYS A 108 12.08 -2.69 -3.42
CA LYS A 108 12.75 -3.13 -4.65
C LYS A 108 14.09 -3.75 -4.28
N ASN A 109 14.33 -4.98 -4.73
CA ASN A 109 15.54 -5.73 -4.38
C ASN A 109 15.81 -5.79 -2.86
N LEU A 110 14.76 -6.04 -2.08
CA LEU A 110 14.75 -6.12 -0.61
C LEU A 110 15.05 -4.79 0.13
N MET A 111 15.17 -3.68 -0.59
CA MET A 111 15.37 -2.35 0.01
C MET A 111 14.06 -1.55 0.01
N PRO A 112 13.73 -0.85 1.09
CA PRO A 112 12.56 0.02 1.11
C PRO A 112 12.77 1.18 0.13
N VAL A 113 11.76 1.47 -0.66
CA VAL A 113 11.81 2.51 -1.71
C VAL A 113 10.57 3.38 -1.71
N VAL A 114 10.72 4.60 -2.15
CA VAL A 114 9.63 5.49 -2.53
C VAL A 114 9.81 5.84 -4.00
N TYR A 115 8.78 5.57 -4.82
CA TYR A 115 8.79 5.94 -6.22
C TYR A 115 8.25 7.35 -6.39
N VAL A 116 9.00 8.17 -7.11
CA VAL A 116 8.54 9.43 -7.67
C VAL A 116 8.52 9.26 -9.18
N THR A 117 7.35 9.34 -9.78
CA THR A 117 7.13 9.12 -11.21
C THR A 117 6.72 10.41 -11.88
N ALA A 118 7.15 10.60 -13.11
CA ALA A 118 6.73 11.74 -13.91
C ALA A 118 6.79 11.39 -15.39
N ASP A 119 5.84 11.94 -16.15
CA ASP A 119 5.82 11.87 -17.59
C ASP A 119 6.40 13.15 -18.19
N VAL A 120 7.14 13.01 -19.29
CA VAL A 120 7.71 14.12 -20.05
C VAL A 120 6.85 14.37 -21.28
N ALA A 121 6.35 15.60 -21.41
CA ALA A 121 5.56 16.01 -22.57
C ALA A 121 6.10 17.34 -23.15
N GLY A 122 6.00 17.52 -24.45
CA GLY A 122 6.36 18.75 -25.14
C GLY A 122 7.30 18.54 -26.33
N ALA A 123 8.10 19.55 -26.67
CA ALA A 123 9.00 19.50 -27.84
C ALA A 123 10.16 18.51 -27.66
N ILE A 124 10.53 18.21 -26.42
CA ILE A 124 11.57 17.23 -26.06
C ILE A 124 10.89 16.18 -25.17
N GLU A 125 10.50 15.06 -25.76
CA GLU A 125 9.77 13.99 -25.08
C GLU A 125 10.68 12.93 -24.45
N SER A 126 11.99 12.96 -24.76
CA SER A 126 12.91 11.94 -24.24
C SER A 126 13.22 12.15 -22.76
N PRO A 127 13.00 11.12 -21.91
CA PRO A 127 13.33 11.15 -20.48
C PRO A 127 14.78 11.49 -20.18
N VAL A 128 15.71 11.17 -21.10
CA VAL A 128 17.16 11.43 -20.96
C VAL A 128 17.43 12.91 -20.71
N TYR A 129 16.82 13.80 -21.48
CA TYR A 129 17.03 15.25 -21.32
C TYR A 129 16.44 15.78 -20.02
N ALA A 130 15.31 15.22 -19.59
CA ALA A 130 14.73 15.56 -18.29
C ALA A 130 15.66 15.13 -17.14
N ILE A 131 16.22 13.93 -17.21
CA ILE A 131 17.17 13.40 -16.22
C ILE A 131 18.42 14.27 -16.15
N LEU A 132 19.00 14.62 -17.30
CA LEU A 132 20.19 15.47 -17.35
C LEU A 132 19.90 16.87 -16.76
N GLY A 133 18.76 17.47 -17.10
CA GLY A 133 18.36 18.77 -16.55
C GLY A 133 17.99 18.76 -15.07
N LEU A 134 17.56 17.61 -14.53
CA LEU A 134 17.24 17.45 -13.10
C LEU A 134 18.48 17.20 -12.25
N ASN A 135 19.54 16.61 -12.79
CA ASN A 135 20.73 16.28 -12.03
C ASN A 135 21.33 17.49 -11.32
N ASP A 136 21.47 18.61 -11.99
CA ASP A 136 22.02 19.85 -11.42
C ASP A 136 21.12 20.41 -10.30
N LYS A 137 19.81 20.30 -10.49
CA LYS A 137 18.82 20.74 -9.49
C LYS A 137 18.83 19.87 -8.26
N ILE A 138 18.96 18.56 -8.43
CA ILE A 138 19.05 17.60 -7.32
C ILE A 138 20.34 17.82 -6.53
N GLU A 139 21.45 18.11 -7.22
CA GLU A 139 22.73 18.42 -6.58
C GLU A 139 22.69 19.72 -5.78
N ALA A 140 21.94 20.70 -6.27
CA ALA A 140 21.75 21.99 -5.60
C ALA A 140 20.73 21.94 -4.44
N MET A 141 20.04 20.81 -4.22
CA MET A 141 19.06 20.68 -3.15
C MET A 141 19.70 20.81 -1.77
N LYS A 142 19.14 21.69 -0.96
CA LYS A 142 19.54 21.82 0.45
C LYS A 142 18.83 20.75 1.26
N LEU A 143 19.58 19.77 1.71
CA LEU A 143 19.11 18.78 2.64
C LEU A 143 19.24 19.27 4.10
N PRO A 144 18.48 18.73 5.06
CA PRO A 144 18.68 18.99 6.46
C PRO A 144 20.12 18.67 6.90
N GLU A 145 20.61 19.35 7.93
CA GLU A 145 21.96 19.11 8.45
C GLU A 145 22.19 17.64 8.80
N GLY A 146 23.33 17.12 8.37
CA GLY A 146 23.72 15.72 8.60
C GLY A 146 23.19 14.71 7.58
N TYR A 147 22.39 15.14 6.59
CA TYR A 147 21.91 14.26 5.54
C TYR A 147 22.60 14.50 4.20
N SER A 148 22.87 13.42 3.47
CA SER A 148 23.38 13.44 2.11
C SER A 148 22.55 12.53 1.22
N LEU A 149 22.40 12.88 -0.05
CA LEU A 149 21.71 12.06 -1.04
C LEU A 149 22.74 11.51 -2.03
N GLU A 150 22.91 10.19 -2.01
CA GLU A 150 23.75 9.50 -3.01
C GLU A 150 22.92 9.23 -4.28
N ARG A 151 23.53 9.46 -5.45
CA ARG A 151 22.83 9.28 -6.74
C ARG A 151 23.39 8.10 -7.50
N PHE A 152 22.50 7.26 -7.99
CA PHE A 152 22.81 6.09 -8.80
C PHE A 152 22.16 6.18 -10.17
N VAL A 153 22.92 5.91 -11.22
CA VAL A 153 22.47 5.99 -12.61
C VAL A 153 21.86 4.65 -13.06
N ALA A 154 22.58 3.56 -12.86
CA ALA A 154 22.16 2.21 -13.25
C ALA A 154 22.41 1.19 -12.13
N SER A 155 23.50 1.33 -11.36
CA SER A 155 23.75 0.49 -10.19
C SER A 155 22.75 0.81 -9.08
N GLN A 156 22.57 -0.12 -8.18
CA GLN A 156 21.77 0.08 -6.97
C GLN A 156 22.68 0.35 -5.76
N PRO A 157 22.20 1.03 -4.72
CA PRO A 157 22.92 1.14 -3.46
C PRO A 157 23.14 -0.25 -2.86
N PHE A 158 24.25 -0.43 -2.17
CA PHE A 158 24.55 -1.67 -1.49
C PHE A 158 23.94 -1.73 -0.08
N LEU A 159 23.84 -0.57 0.58
CA LEU A 159 23.30 -0.42 1.93
C LEU A 159 22.19 0.65 1.93
N THR A 160 21.38 0.60 2.97
CA THR A 160 20.27 1.56 3.21
C THR A 160 20.57 2.52 4.38
N ASP A 161 21.82 2.66 4.76
CA ASP A 161 22.27 3.52 5.84
C ASP A 161 22.26 5.02 5.49
N LYS A 162 22.20 5.32 4.18
CA LYS A 162 22.12 6.68 3.66
C LYS A 162 20.95 6.84 2.71
N TYR A 163 20.47 8.06 2.61
CA TYR A 163 19.49 8.37 1.56
C TYR A 163 20.13 8.25 0.20
N SER A 164 19.53 7.47 -0.65
CA SER A 164 19.98 7.24 -2.02
C SER A 164 18.84 7.41 -3.00
N MET A 165 19.17 7.86 -4.19
CA MET A 165 18.26 7.99 -5.30
C MET A 165 18.83 7.23 -6.50
N LYS A 166 17.97 6.49 -7.19
CA LYS A 166 18.32 5.79 -8.43
C LYS A 166 17.36 6.19 -9.53
N TRP A 167 17.90 6.52 -10.68
CA TRP A 167 17.11 6.61 -11.90
C TRP A 167 16.69 5.22 -12.35
N ASP A 168 15.41 5.04 -12.61
CA ASP A 168 14.81 3.73 -12.92
C ASP A 168 13.90 3.81 -14.16
N GLY A 169 13.17 2.73 -14.46
CA GLY A 169 12.30 2.63 -15.61
C GLY A 169 13.08 2.51 -16.93
N GLU A 170 12.61 3.17 -17.96
CA GLU A 170 13.22 3.11 -19.31
C GLU A 170 14.68 3.58 -19.34
N TRP A 171 15.04 4.53 -18.50
CA TRP A 171 16.42 5.03 -18.41
C TRP A 171 17.40 3.93 -18.04
N HIS A 172 17.09 3.12 -17.05
CA HIS A 172 17.95 2.04 -16.60
C HIS A 172 18.19 1.02 -17.72
N ILE A 173 17.13 0.60 -18.39
CA ILE A 173 17.20 -0.34 -19.52
C ILE A 173 18.00 0.28 -20.68
N THR A 174 17.71 1.51 -21.06
CA THR A 174 18.39 2.22 -22.14
C THR A 174 19.88 2.30 -21.85
N TYR A 175 20.28 2.72 -20.64
CA TYR A 175 21.67 2.83 -20.26
C TYR A 175 22.42 1.49 -20.35
N GLU A 176 21.83 0.41 -19.83
CA GLU A 176 22.45 -0.92 -19.87
C GLU A 176 22.60 -1.45 -21.29
N VAL A 177 21.56 -1.32 -22.11
CA VAL A 177 21.59 -1.75 -23.50
C VAL A 177 22.66 -1.02 -24.29
N PHE A 178 22.74 0.31 -24.21
CA PHE A 178 23.74 1.10 -24.94
C PHE A 178 25.16 0.82 -24.46
N ARG A 179 25.36 0.64 -23.16
CA ARG A 179 26.67 0.28 -22.60
C ARG A 179 27.14 -1.08 -23.12
N ASP A 180 26.30 -2.09 -23.03
CA ASP A 180 26.65 -3.47 -23.36
C ASP A 180 26.81 -3.66 -24.87
N MET A 181 25.95 -3.00 -25.68
CA MET A 181 26.11 -2.95 -27.13
C MET A 181 27.38 -2.24 -27.54
N GLY A 182 27.71 -1.12 -26.88
CA GLY A 182 28.96 -0.39 -27.12
C GLY A 182 30.20 -1.20 -26.82
N ILE A 183 30.20 -1.96 -25.71
CA ILE A 183 31.29 -2.88 -25.34
C ILE A 183 31.42 -4.00 -26.38
N ALA A 184 30.31 -4.62 -26.75
CA ALA A 184 30.30 -5.68 -27.77
C ALA A 184 30.83 -5.17 -29.10
N PHE A 185 30.40 -3.98 -29.55
CA PHE A 185 30.87 -3.37 -30.79
C PHE A 185 32.40 -3.07 -30.72
N ALA A 186 32.87 -2.51 -29.61
CA ALA A 186 34.30 -2.26 -29.42
C ALA A 186 35.13 -3.56 -29.47
N ALA A 187 34.66 -4.65 -28.85
CA ALA A 187 35.31 -5.95 -28.91
C ALA A 187 35.38 -6.51 -30.35
N VAL A 188 34.30 -6.40 -31.11
CA VAL A 188 34.28 -6.82 -32.51
C VAL A 188 35.25 -6.01 -33.36
N MET A 189 35.32 -4.68 -33.14
CA MET A 189 36.27 -3.83 -33.86
C MET A 189 37.74 -4.23 -33.59
N VAL A 190 38.05 -4.58 -32.32
CA VAL A 190 39.40 -5.04 -31.95
C VAL A 190 39.73 -6.42 -32.59
N LEU A 191 38.73 -7.30 -32.73
CA LEU A 191 38.92 -8.64 -33.31
C LEU A 191 39.06 -8.60 -34.85
N ILE A 192 38.49 -7.56 -35.51
CA ILE A 192 38.57 -7.42 -36.97
C ILE A 192 39.90 -6.75 -37.40
N TYR A 193 40.52 -5.97 -36.52
CA TYR A 193 41.78 -5.26 -36.79
C TYR A 193 42.98 -6.08 -36.33
#